data_0ef919ca6a903ea97a0b2236fbbace65
#
_entry.id   0ef919ca6a903ea97a0b2236fbbace65
#
_cell.length_a   1.000
_cell.length_b   1.000
_cell.length_c   1.000
_cell.angle_alpha   90.00
_cell.angle_beta   90.00
_cell.angle_gamma   90.00
#
_symmetry.space_group_name_H-M   'P 1'
#
loop_
_entity.id
_entity.type
_entity.pdbx_description
1 polymer ?
#
loop_
_entity_poly.entity_id
_entity_poly.type
_entity_poly.pdbx_seq_one_letter_code
_entity_poly.pdbx_strand_id
1 'polypeptide(L)'
;MTHSMDKNVRQTRFAIADLQKRIEVLEATREDLERQIRKLNDSVPEEDVNPNEQREGYVAYGSYAKSVIVRKENLRGSLGDITDQTSELAADLRVALDALDSFERVRARQMAAKAEKTLRKTG
;
A
#
# COMPACT_ATOMS: atom_id res chain seq x y z
N MET A 1 18.10 14.93 26.91
CA MET A 1 16.91 14.80 27.75
C MET A 1 15.99 13.71 27.21
N THR A 2 15.58 12.79 28.08
CA THR A 2 14.77 11.63 27.74
C THR A 2 13.39 11.98 27.18
N HIS A 3 12.79 13.11 27.59
CA HIS A 3 11.44 13.52 27.17
C HIS A 3 11.33 13.80 25.66
N SER A 4 12.34 14.40 25.03
CA SER A 4 12.30 14.68 23.59
C SER A 4 12.41 13.40 22.77
N MET A 5 13.21 12.44 23.20
CA MET A 5 13.31 11.14 22.53
C MET A 5 12.05 10.31 22.69
N ASP A 6 11.44 10.34 23.90
CA ASP A 6 10.15 9.65 24.13
C ASP A 6 9.06 10.18 23.23
N LYS A 7 8.99 11.50 23.04
CA LYS A 7 8.05 12.14 22.12
C LYS A 7 8.32 11.71 20.68
N ASN A 8 9.58 11.74 20.25
CA ASN A 8 9.97 11.33 18.90
C ASN A 8 9.64 9.86 18.63
N VAL A 9 9.90 8.98 19.59
CA VAL A 9 9.57 7.55 19.50
C VAL A 9 8.06 7.35 19.35
N ARG A 10 7.25 8.01 20.18
CA ARG A 10 5.79 7.90 20.11
C ARG A 10 5.24 8.41 18.79
N GLN A 11 5.67 9.59 18.36
CA GLN A 11 5.22 10.17 17.09
C GLN A 11 5.58 9.28 15.90
N THR A 12 6.79 8.74 15.91
CA THR A 12 7.26 7.86 14.83
C THR A 12 6.49 6.54 14.82
N ARG A 13 6.23 5.93 15.98
CA ARG A 13 5.42 4.72 16.07
C ARG A 13 3.99 4.95 15.57
N PHE A 14 3.43 6.11 15.89
CA PHE A 14 2.11 6.48 15.39
C PHE A 14 2.10 6.64 13.86
N ALA A 15 3.13 7.30 13.31
CA ALA A 15 3.28 7.44 11.86
C ALA A 15 3.43 6.09 11.17
N ILE A 16 4.20 5.17 11.76
CA ILE A 16 4.36 3.81 11.24
C ILE A 16 3.03 3.08 11.20
N ALA A 17 2.25 3.12 12.28
CA ALA A 17 0.95 2.48 12.35
C ALA A 17 -0.02 3.04 11.29
N ASP A 18 -0.01 4.37 11.09
CA ASP A 18 -0.82 5.02 10.06
C ASP A 18 -0.41 4.57 8.66
N LEU A 19 0.88 4.53 8.36
CA LEU A 19 1.40 4.08 7.07
C LEU A 19 1.04 2.62 6.80
N GLN A 20 1.20 1.75 7.79
CA GLN A 20 0.83 0.33 7.67
C GLN A 20 -0.66 0.16 7.37
N LYS A 21 -1.50 0.93 8.04
CA LYS A 21 -2.95 0.88 7.83
C LYS A 21 -3.32 1.36 6.42
N ARG A 22 -2.68 2.42 5.95
CA ARG A 22 -2.91 2.94 4.60
C ARG A 22 -2.48 1.94 3.53
N ILE A 23 -1.36 1.25 3.73
CA ILE A 23 -0.89 0.19 2.84
C ILE A 23 -1.92 -0.96 2.81
N GLU A 24 -2.42 -1.39 3.96
CA GLU A 24 -3.44 -2.45 4.05
C GLU A 24 -4.70 -2.10 3.25
N VAL A 25 -5.16 -0.84 3.35
CA VAL A 25 -6.34 -0.37 2.61
C VAL A 25 -6.07 -0.42 1.10
N LEU A 26 -4.90 0.03 0.65
CA LEU A 26 -4.53 -0.02 -0.76
C LEU A 26 -4.41 -1.46 -1.27
N GLU A 27 -3.85 -2.37 -0.48
CA GLU A 27 -3.75 -3.78 -0.85
C GLU A 27 -5.12 -4.44 -0.96
N ALA A 28 -6.06 -4.13 -0.06
CA ALA A 28 -7.43 -4.61 -0.14
C ALA A 28 -8.12 -4.09 -1.41
N THR A 29 -7.91 -2.82 -1.75
CA THR A 29 -8.43 -2.22 -2.98
C THR A 29 -7.82 -2.87 -4.22
N ARG A 30 -6.52 -3.16 -4.20
CA ARG A 30 -5.83 -3.87 -5.28
C ARG A 30 -6.45 -5.24 -5.51
N GLU A 31 -6.67 -6.01 -4.47
CA GLU A 31 -7.30 -7.33 -4.55
C GLU A 31 -8.70 -7.25 -5.15
N ASP A 32 -9.48 -6.24 -4.75
CA ASP A 32 -10.82 -6.03 -5.28
C ASP A 32 -10.79 -5.70 -6.78
N LEU A 33 -9.90 -4.83 -7.21
CA LEU A 33 -9.73 -4.49 -8.62
C LEU A 33 -9.30 -5.72 -9.45
N GLU A 34 -8.39 -6.52 -8.92
CA GLU A 34 -7.96 -7.76 -9.57
C GLU A 34 -9.13 -8.74 -9.73
N ARG A 35 -9.99 -8.86 -8.71
CA ARG A 35 -11.20 -9.69 -8.79
C ARG A 35 -12.15 -9.17 -9.86
N GLN A 36 -12.35 -7.87 -9.94
CA GLN A 36 -13.21 -7.26 -10.95
C GLN A 36 -12.68 -7.53 -12.37
N ILE A 37 -11.37 -7.44 -12.57
CA ILE A 37 -10.73 -7.74 -13.85
C ILE A 37 -10.94 -9.22 -14.20
N ARG A 38 -10.74 -10.13 -13.28
CA ARG A 38 -10.97 -11.57 -13.50
C ARG A 38 -12.42 -11.85 -13.87
N LYS A 39 -13.37 -11.22 -13.19
CA LYS A 39 -14.80 -11.35 -13.49
C LYS A 39 -15.11 -10.92 -14.93
N LEU A 40 -14.53 -9.82 -15.36
CA LEU A 40 -14.70 -9.33 -16.72
C LEU A 40 -14.05 -10.25 -17.75
N ASN A 41 -12.89 -10.80 -17.44
CA ASN A 41 -12.21 -11.78 -18.30
C ASN A 41 -13.05 -13.06 -18.46
N ASP A 42 -13.69 -13.50 -17.39
CA ASP A 42 -14.54 -14.69 -17.42
C ASP A 42 -15.84 -14.44 -18.21
N SER A 43 -16.38 -13.21 -18.17
CA SER A 43 -17.62 -12.87 -18.86
C SER A 43 -17.43 -12.69 -20.36
N VAL A 44 -16.30 -12.11 -20.79
CA VAL A 44 -15.95 -11.91 -22.22
C VAL A 44 -14.45 -12.15 -22.39
N PRO A 45 -14.06 -13.38 -22.74
CA PRO A 45 -12.66 -13.67 -23.07
C PRO A 45 -12.20 -12.82 -24.26
N GLU A 46 -11.02 -12.22 -24.16
CA GLU A 46 -10.47 -11.32 -25.20
C GLU A 46 -10.29 -12.01 -26.55
N GLU A 47 -10.20 -13.35 -26.57
CA GLU A 47 -9.91 -14.15 -27.75
C GLU A 47 -11.16 -14.65 -28.52
N ASP A 48 -12.37 -14.45 -27.95
CA ASP A 48 -13.61 -15.07 -28.48
C ASP A 48 -14.48 -14.15 -29.32
N VAL A 49 -13.95 -13.05 -29.85
CA VAL A 49 -14.71 -12.22 -30.78
C VAL A 49 -14.60 -12.79 -32.20
N ASN A 50 -15.61 -13.56 -32.59
CA ASN A 50 -15.68 -14.15 -33.94
C ASN A 50 -16.49 -13.21 -34.85
N PRO A 51 -15.88 -12.59 -35.90
CA PRO A 51 -16.57 -11.65 -36.78
C PRO A 51 -17.57 -12.30 -37.71
N ASN A 52 -17.69 -13.63 -37.71
CA ASN A 52 -18.56 -14.38 -38.60
C ASN A 52 -19.91 -14.81 -38.01
N GLU A 53 -20.23 -14.38 -36.80
CA GLU A 53 -21.53 -14.65 -36.18
C GLU A 53 -22.62 -13.72 -36.69
N GLN A 54 -23.90 -14.10 -36.48
CA GLN A 54 -25.08 -13.40 -37.00
C GLN A 54 -25.04 -11.89 -36.72
N ARG A 55 -25.35 -11.09 -37.77
CA ARG A 55 -25.16 -9.63 -37.77
C ARG A 55 -25.72 -8.88 -36.55
N GLU A 56 -26.96 -9.17 -36.15
CA GLU A 56 -27.60 -8.45 -35.02
C GLU A 56 -27.01 -8.85 -33.69
N GLY A 57 -26.82 -10.14 -33.45
CA GLY A 57 -26.18 -10.66 -32.26
C GLY A 57 -24.71 -10.24 -32.17
N TYR A 58 -24.03 -10.17 -33.33
CA TYR A 58 -22.65 -9.72 -33.41
C TYR A 58 -22.48 -8.25 -33.02
N VAL A 59 -23.35 -7.37 -33.53
CA VAL A 59 -23.28 -5.93 -33.19
C VAL A 59 -23.52 -5.68 -31.69
N ALA A 60 -24.52 -6.31 -31.11
CA ALA A 60 -24.80 -6.19 -29.69
C ALA A 60 -23.66 -6.77 -28.83
N TYR A 61 -23.16 -7.95 -29.21
CA TYR A 61 -22.04 -8.59 -28.55
C TYR A 61 -20.75 -7.77 -28.70
N GLY A 62 -20.46 -7.24 -29.90
CA GLY A 62 -19.30 -6.42 -30.16
C GLY A 62 -19.30 -5.13 -29.38
N SER A 63 -20.48 -4.48 -29.24
CA SER A 63 -20.64 -3.28 -28.42
C SER A 63 -20.41 -3.61 -26.94
N TYR A 64 -20.95 -4.71 -26.46
CA TYR A 64 -20.73 -5.20 -25.09
C TYR A 64 -19.25 -5.52 -24.85
N ALA A 65 -18.61 -6.24 -25.76
CA ALA A 65 -17.19 -6.59 -25.68
C ALA A 65 -16.30 -5.36 -25.64
N LYS A 66 -16.58 -4.33 -26.45
CA LYS A 66 -15.87 -3.04 -26.41
C LYS A 66 -16.01 -2.37 -25.05
N SER A 67 -17.22 -2.36 -24.50
CA SER A 67 -17.49 -1.80 -23.17
C SER A 67 -16.67 -2.51 -22.09
N VAL A 68 -16.60 -3.84 -22.16
CA VAL A 68 -15.81 -4.65 -21.23
C VAL A 68 -14.32 -4.35 -21.36
N ILE A 69 -13.80 -4.21 -22.58
CA ILE A 69 -12.39 -3.89 -22.83
C ILE A 69 -12.04 -2.53 -22.22
N VAL A 70 -12.86 -1.50 -22.46
CA VAL A 70 -12.66 -0.16 -21.90
C VAL A 70 -12.68 -0.21 -20.37
N ARG A 71 -13.62 -0.95 -19.81
CA ARG A 71 -13.72 -1.10 -18.33
C ARG A 71 -12.48 -1.78 -17.76
N LYS A 72 -11.97 -2.83 -18.43
CA LYS A 72 -10.73 -3.49 -17.99
C LYS A 72 -9.52 -2.55 -18.06
N GLU A 73 -9.42 -1.75 -19.11
CA GLU A 73 -8.35 -0.76 -19.24
C GLU A 73 -8.40 0.26 -18.11
N ASN A 74 -9.59 0.75 -17.77
CA ASN A 74 -9.78 1.69 -16.66
C ASN A 74 -9.39 1.05 -15.33
N LEU A 75 -9.78 -0.20 -15.10
CA LEU A 75 -9.41 -0.95 -13.88
C LEU A 75 -7.89 -1.18 -13.80
N ARG A 76 -7.26 -1.51 -14.91
CA ARG A 76 -5.80 -1.69 -14.99
C ARG A 76 -5.07 -0.37 -14.71
N GLY A 77 -5.58 0.75 -15.21
CA GLY A 77 -5.06 2.08 -14.92
C GLY A 77 -5.14 2.39 -13.43
N SER A 78 -6.29 2.14 -12.81
CA SER A 78 -6.47 2.30 -11.36
C SER A 78 -5.53 1.40 -10.57
N LEU A 79 -5.35 0.17 -11.03
CA LEU A 79 -4.44 -0.80 -10.41
C LEU A 79 -2.98 -0.30 -10.45
N GLY A 80 -2.57 0.28 -11.59
CA GLY A 80 -1.25 0.92 -11.72
C GLY A 80 -1.06 2.05 -10.73
N ASP A 81 -2.06 2.92 -10.58
CA ASP A 81 -2.03 4.03 -9.63
C ASP A 81 -1.90 3.53 -8.19
N ILE A 82 -2.64 2.49 -7.84
CA ILE A 82 -2.57 1.88 -6.50
C ILE A 82 -1.20 1.26 -6.25
N THR A 83 -0.62 0.61 -7.24
CA THR A 83 0.72 0.05 -7.15
C THR A 83 1.76 1.14 -6.88
N ASP A 84 1.66 2.27 -7.58
CA ASP A 84 2.56 3.42 -7.39
C ASP A 84 2.39 4.02 -5.99
N GLN A 85 1.15 4.22 -5.54
CA GLN A 85 0.87 4.73 -4.20
C GLN A 85 1.39 3.80 -3.10
N THR A 86 1.20 2.50 -3.27
CA THR A 86 1.70 1.50 -2.31
C THR A 86 3.23 1.54 -2.24
N SER A 87 3.91 1.68 -3.37
CA SER A 87 5.37 1.81 -3.42
C SER A 87 5.87 3.05 -2.69
N GLU A 88 5.19 4.18 -2.86
CA GLU A 88 5.51 5.43 -2.15
C GLU A 88 5.34 5.28 -0.64
N LEU A 89 4.22 4.69 -0.22
CA LEU A 89 3.97 4.46 1.21
C LEU A 89 4.96 3.45 1.81
N ALA A 90 5.35 2.45 1.06
CA ALA A 90 6.37 1.48 1.50
C ALA A 90 7.73 2.16 1.70
N ALA A 91 8.09 3.10 0.82
CA ALA A 91 9.32 3.89 0.97
C ALA A 91 9.25 4.78 2.20
N ASP A 92 8.11 5.46 2.41
CA ASP A 92 7.89 6.29 3.61
C ASP A 92 7.96 5.46 4.89
N LEU A 93 7.38 4.26 4.86
CA LEU A 93 7.41 3.33 5.99
C LEU A 93 8.86 2.93 6.34
N ARG A 94 9.68 2.65 5.33
CA ARG A 94 11.09 2.32 5.55
C ARG A 94 11.84 3.47 6.22
N VAL A 95 11.61 4.70 5.75
CA VAL A 95 12.21 5.91 6.36
C VAL A 95 11.77 6.04 7.82
N ALA A 96 10.49 5.82 8.10
CA ALA A 96 9.97 5.91 9.46
C ALA A 96 10.54 4.82 10.38
N LEU A 97 10.69 3.60 9.87
CA LEU A 97 11.30 2.49 10.62
C LEU A 97 12.77 2.77 10.95
N ASP A 98 13.52 3.32 9.99
CA ASP A 98 14.91 3.71 10.21
C ASP A 98 15.02 4.84 11.24
N ALA A 99 14.11 5.81 11.18
CA ALA A 99 14.05 6.90 12.14
C ALA A 99 13.74 6.38 13.55
N LEU A 100 12.79 5.45 13.67
CA LEU A 100 12.44 4.82 14.94
C LEU A 100 13.66 4.12 15.54
N ASP A 101 14.36 3.35 14.76
CA ASP A 101 15.57 2.65 15.20
C ASP A 101 16.61 3.63 15.73
N SER A 102 16.85 4.73 15.01
CA SER A 102 17.77 5.77 15.42
C SER A 102 17.37 6.43 16.73
N PHE A 103 16.09 6.79 16.88
CA PHE A 103 15.58 7.40 18.11
C PHE A 103 15.67 6.46 19.30
N GLU A 104 15.36 5.18 19.11
CA GLU A 104 15.43 4.17 20.16
C GLU A 104 16.87 3.94 20.62
N ARG A 105 17.83 3.94 19.69
CA ARG A 105 19.26 3.82 20.02
C ARG A 105 19.75 5.01 20.84
N VAL A 106 19.37 6.22 20.45
CA VAL A 106 19.74 7.44 21.19
C VAL A 106 19.12 7.40 22.59
N ARG A 107 17.84 7.04 22.68
CA ARG A 107 17.13 6.93 23.96
C ARG A 107 17.81 5.90 24.89
N ALA A 108 18.16 4.74 24.34
CA ALA A 108 18.84 3.69 25.10
C ALA A 108 20.19 4.15 25.65
N ARG A 109 20.97 4.87 24.82
CA ARG A 109 22.25 5.44 25.24
C ARG A 109 22.08 6.49 26.33
N GLN A 110 21.08 7.35 26.21
CA GLN A 110 20.77 8.37 27.23
C GLN A 110 20.37 7.73 28.56
N MET A 111 19.53 6.68 28.51
CA MET A 111 19.11 5.95 29.69
C MET A 111 20.27 5.20 30.36
N ALA A 112 21.14 4.58 29.56
CA ALA A 112 22.35 3.90 30.07
C ALA A 112 23.30 4.90 30.72
N ALA A 113 23.54 6.04 30.11
CA ALA A 113 24.38 7.10 30.66
C ALA A 113 23.80 7.65 31.99
N LYS A 114 22.48 7.82 32.03
CA LYS A 114 21.79 8.28 33.25
C LYS A 114 21.90 7.25 34.38
N ALA A 115 21.70 5.96 34.07
CA ALA A 115 21.82 4.86 35.02
C ALA A 115 23.25 4.77 35.59
N GLU A 116 24.26 4.85 34.73
CA GLU A 116 25.67 4.86 35.12
C GLU A 116 25.98 6.04 36.04
N LYS A 117 25.49 7.24 35.72
CA LYS A 117 25.66 8.44 36.52
C LYS A 117 25.03 8.29 37.91
N THR A 118 23.86 7.67 37.98
CA THR A 118 23.18 7.40 39.26
C THR A 118 23.96 6.39 40.10
N LEU A 119 24.48 5.33 39.49
CA LEU A 119 25.32 4.34 40.19
C LEU A 119 26.60 4.98 40.77
N ARG A 120 27.25 5.89 40.06
CA ARG A 120 28.42 6.61 40.52
C ARG A 120 28.11 7.50 41.74
N LYS A 121 26.90 8.09 41.78
CA LYS A 121 26.48 8.94 42.91
C LYS A 121 26.15 8.16 44.17
N THR A 122 25.68 6.92 44.01
CA THR A 122 25.29 6.05 45.14
C THR A 122 26.41 5.15 45.64
N GLY A 123 27.48 5.05 44.86
CA GLY A 123 28.67 4.30 45.26
C GLY A 123 29.62 5.20 46.03
#